data_75594ed4ed6fa015f99e19d866454874
#
_entry.id   75594ed4ed6fa015f99e19d866454874
#
_cell.length_a   1.000
_cell.length_b   1.000
_cell.length_c   1.000
_cell.angle_alpha   90.00
_cell.angle_beta   90.00
_cell.angle_gamma   90.00
#
_symmetry.space_group_name_H-M   'P 1'
#
loop_
_entity.id
_entity.type
_entity.pdbx_description
1 polymer ?
#
loop_
_entity_poly.entity_id
_entity_poly.type
_entity_poly.pdbx_seq_one_letter_code
_entity_poly.pdbx_strand_id
1 'polypeptide(L)'
;MGGPDVEVRTVEYGDLAAVVSDAPMSAYDITRDNLMADQRVVEASMRHADVLPVAFGTVARDDQEIRQKLLRRGHDELHDHLAYLHGRVELDLKVLWKRDRLFAEIVAERDDIRRLRDRVADRPPDSAYFERIQLGELTNAAMAEKRDCDAEAILNVLRPCAVDLSENRLLTDTMIVNASFLVDRDRIRPFDARVQQLGELHADRLIFQYVGPLPPYSFVNVNVSWED
;
A
#
# COMPACT_ATOMS: atom_id res chain seq x y z
N MET A 1 2.63 -3.38 -21.81
CA MET A 1 2.22 -2.18 -22.56
C MET A 1 3.36 -1.72 -23.42
N GLY A 2 3.06 -1.45 -24.70
CA GLY A 2 4.08 -1.10 -25.69
C GLY A 2 4.75 0.23 -25.38
N GLY A 3 5.78 0.55 -26.17
CA GLY A 3 6.53 1.79 -26.07
C GLY A 3 5.67 3.06 -26.22
N PRO A 4 6.27 4.24 -26.29
CA PRO A 4 5.60 5.54 -26.22
C PRO A 4 4.54 5.81 -27.31
N ASP A 5 4.38 4.94 -28.29
CA ASP A 5 3.47 5.09 -29.43
C ASP A 5 2.31 4.08 -29.46
N VAL A 6 2.01 3.39 -28.35
CA VAL A 6 0.88 2.43 -28.32
C VAL A 6 -0.42 3.19 -28.05
N GLU A 7 -1.35 3.07 -29.01
CA GLU A 7 -2.67 3.67 -28.91
C GLU A 7 -3.49 3.00 -27.79
N VAL A 8 -4.06 3.83 -26.92
CA VAL A 8 -5.00 3.41 -25.87
C VAL A 8 -6.40 3.69 -26.37
N ARG A 9 -7.27 2.67 -26.30
CA ARG A 9 -8.67 2.73 -26.75
C ARG A 9 -9.62 2.08 -25.75
N THR A 10 -10.90 2.14 -26.00
CA THR A 10 -11.92 1.51 -25.17
C THR A 10 -12.62 0.35 -25.89
N VAL A 11 -12.97 -0.68 -25.13
CA VAL A 11 -13.90 -1.74 -25.52
C VAL A 11 -15.13 -1.63 -24.64
N GLU A 12 -16.30 -1.41 -25.24
CA GLU A 12 -17.52 -1.06 -24.52
C GLU A 12 -18.52 -2.24 -24.45
N TYR A 13 -19.25 -2.31 -23.35
CA TYR A 13 -20.43 -3.15 -23.17
C TYR A 13 -21.39 -2.48 -22.18
N GLY A 14 -22.61 -2.13 -22.66
CA GLY A 14 -23.59 -1.40 -21.84
C GLY A 14 -23.04 -0.02 -21.41
N ASP A 15 -22.98 0.19 -20.13
CA ASP A 15 -22.46 1.40 -19.47
C ASP A 15 -21.02 1.24 -18.97
N LEU A 16 -20.39 0.10 -19.24
CA LEU A 16 -19.01 -0.19 -18.89
C LEU A 16 -18.07 -0.12 -20.09
N ALA A 17 -16.84 0.31 -19.85
CA ALA A 17 -15.78 0.31 -20.83
C ALA A 17 -14.46 -0.22 -20.25
N ALA A 18 -13.80 -1.15 -20.94
CA ALA A 18 -12.44 -1.54 -20.64
C ALA A 18 -11.47 -0.63 -21.41
N VAL A 19 -10.52 -0.03 -20.71
CA VAL A 19 -9.41 0.72 -21.32
C VAL A 19 -8.31 -0.27 -21.68
N VAL A 20 -7.95 -0.34 -22.95
CA VAL A 20 -7.06 -1.35 -23.50
C VAL A 20 -6.02 -0.76 -24.43
N SER A 21 -4.94 -1.49 -24.65
CA SER A 21 -3.96 -1.25 -25.70
C SER A 21 -3.61 -2.57 -26.40
N ASP A 22 -3.21 -2.49 -27.65
CA ASP A 22 -2.73 -3.67 -28.37
C ASP A 22 -1.43 -4.18 -27.76
N ALA A 23 -1.37 -5.51 -27.57
CA ALA A 23 -0.29 -6.16 -26.88
C ALA A 23 0.02 -7.53 -27.52
N PRO A 24 1.30 -7.95 -27.62
CA PRO A 24 1.59 -9.32 -28.02
C PRO A 24 1.06 -10.31 -26.98
N MET A 25 0.58 -11.48 -27.46
CA MET A 25 0.13 -12.61 -26.59
C MET A 25 1.32 -13.31 -25.95
N SER A 26 2.11 -12.55 -25.18
CA SER A 26 3.28 -13.04 -24.45
C SER A 26 3.28 -12.45 -23.04
N ALA A 27 3.94 -13.14 -22.11
CA ALA A 27 4.12 -12.60 -20.78
C ALA A 27 4.89 -11.26 -20.84
N TYR A 28 4.41 -10.27 -20.13
CA TYR A 28 5.10 -9.01 -19.97
C TYR A 28 6.10 -9.08 -18.81
N ASP A 29 7.31 -8.63 -19.04
CA ASP A 29 8.27 -8.47 -17.97
C ASP A 29 7.79 -7.38 -16.99
N ILE A 30 7.83 -7.71 -15.71
CA ILE A 30 7.53 -6.76 -14.62
C ILE A 30 8.74 -5.81 -14.48
N THR A 31 8.85 -4.86 -15.41
CA THR A 31 9.86 -3.80 -15.34
C THR A 31 9.23 -2.53 -14.76
N ARG A 32 10.08 -1.67 -14.19
CA ARG A 32 9.64 -0.37 -13.68
C ARG A 32 8.95 0.46 -14.76
N ASP A 33 9.50 0.46 -15.97
CA ASP A 33 8.97 1.27 -17.08
C ASP A 33 7.60 0.79 -17.52
N ASN A 34 7.39 -0.52 -17.59
CA ASN A 34 6.09 -1.11 -17.93
C ASN A 34 5.03 -0.81 -16.85
N LEU A 35 5.39 -0.97 -15.56
CA LEU A 35 4.49 -0.62 -14.46
C LEU A 35 4.14 0.87 -14.45
N MET A 36 5.12 1.75 -14.69
CA MET A 36 4.89 3.19 -14.77
C MET A 36 4.02 3.59 -15.98
N ALA A 37 4.12 2.85 -17.10
CA ALA A 37 3.27 3.09 -18.28
C ALA A 37 1.82 2.71 -17.98
N ASP A 38 1.60 1.55 -17.37
CA ASP A 38 0.29 1.10 -16.91
C ASP A 38 -0.35 2.09 -15.94
N GLN A 39 0.38 2.45 -14.88
CA GLN A 39 -0.07 3.42 -13.90
C GLN A 39 -0.52 4.75 -14.52
N ARG A 40 0.23 5.28 -15.50
CA ARG A 40 -0.15 6.52 -16.19
C ARG A 40 -1.48 6.41 -16.93
N VAL A 41 -1.78 5.25 -17.52
CA VAL A 41 -3.06 5.01 -18.21
C VAL A 41 -4.20 4.99 -17.18
N VAL A 42 -4.03 4.27 -16.08
CA VAL A 42 -5.04 4.20 -15.01
C VAL A 42 -5.27 5.58 -14.38
N GLU A 43 -4.22 6.32 -14.05
CA GLU A 43 -4.31 7.69 -13.51
C GLU A 43 -4.95 8.68 -14.50
N ALA A 44 -4.65 8.54 -15.80
CA ALA A 44 -5.27 9.37 -16.83
C ALA A 44 -6.78 9.08 -16.94
N SER A 45 -7.16 7.80 -16.90
CA SER A 45 -8.56 7.36 -16.94
C SER A 45 -9.34 7.86 -15.71
N MET A 46 -8.74 7.84 -14.52
CA MET A 46 -9.35 8.29 -13.26
C MET A 46 -9.71 9.79 -13.25
N ARG A 47 -9.13 10.59 -14.16
CA ARG A 47 -9.50 12.00 -14.31
C ARG A 47 -10.86 12.21 -14.98
N HIS A 48 -11.35 11.19 -15.69
CA HIS A 48 -12.53 11.27 -16.54
C HIS A 48 -13.67 10.37 -16.04
N ALA A 49 -13.34 9.27 -15.35
CA ALA A 49 -14.31 8.29 -14.87
C ALA A 49 -13.79 7.60 -13.59
N ASP A 50 -14.68 6.92 -12.87
CA ASP A 50 -14.26 5.98 -11.86
C ASP A 50 -13.61 4.77 -12.52
N VAL A 51 -12.57 4.23 -11.90
CA VAL A 51 -11.75 3.16 -12.49
C VAL A 51 -11.63 1.97 -11.56
N LEU A 52 -11.62 0.78 -12.15
CA LEU A 52 -11.22 -0.47 -11.52
C LEU A 52 -9.87 -0.89 -12.10
N PRO A 53 -8.76 -0.69 -11.38
CA PRO A 53 -7.46 -1.18 -11.83
C PRO A 53 -7.47 -2.68 -12.00
N VAL A 54 -6.98 -3.16 -13.13
CA VAL A 54 -6.80 -4.59 -13.42
C VAL A 54 -5.34 -4.97 -13.19
N ALA A 55 -5.10 -6.20 -12.75
CA ALA A 55 -3.74 -6.68 -12.51
C ALA A 55 -2.85 -6.50 -13.75
N PHE A 56 -1.65 -5.94 -13.56
CA PHE A 56 -0.67 -5.75 -14.63
C PHE A 56 -0.37 -7.09 -15.34
N GLY A 57 -0.32 -7.04 -16.67
CA GLY A 57 -0.07 -8.22 -17.50
C GLY A 57 -1.31 -9.06 -17.80
N THR A 58 -2.51 -8.59 -17.46
CA THR A 58 -3.76 -9.21 -17.91
C THR A 58 -3.93 -8.97 -19.41
N VAL A 59 -3.95 -10.03 -20.22
CA VAL A 59 -4.05 -9.98 -21.68
C VAL A 59 -5.21 -10.84 -22.14
N ALA A 60 -6.05 -10.29 -23.02
CA ALA A 60 -7.11 -11.00 -23.73
C ALA A 60 -6.71 -11.25 -25.18
N ARG A 61 -7.31 -12.23 -25.83
CA ARG A 61 -7.04 -12.57 -27.24
C ARG A 61 -7.53 -11.51 -28.22
N ASP A 62 -8.70 -10.95 -27.92
CA ASP A 62 -9.35 -9.93 -28.76
C ASP A 62 -10.42 -9.15 -27.97
N ASP A 63 -10.99 -8.14 -28.61
CA ASP A 63 -12.05 -7.30 -28.05
C ASP A 63 -13.33 -8.09 -27.73
N GLN A 64 -13.58 -9.19 -28.46
CA GLN A 64 -14.76 -10.01 -28.23
C GLN A 64 -14.63 -10.78 -26.91
N GLU A 65 -13.45 -11.30 -26.61
CA GLU A 65 -13.18 -11.96 -25.33
C GLU A 65 -13.35 -10.98 -24.15
N ILE A 66 -12.81 -9.76 -24.26
CA ILE A 66 -13.00 -8.71 -23.26
C ILE A 66 -14.50 -8.41 -23.07
N ARG A 67 -15.22 -8.21 -24.18
CA ARG A 67 -16.64 -7.87 -24.13
C ARG A 67 -17.48 -8.99 -23.53
N GLN A 68 -17.20 -10.25 -23.83
CA GLN A 68 -18.03 -11.38 -23.39
C GLN A 68 -17.63 -11.91 -22.03
N LYS A 69 -16.31 -12.08 -21.77
CA LYS A 69 -15.84 -12.76 -20.58
C LYS A 69 -15.58 -11.78 -19.42
N LEU A 70 -15.15 -10.54 -19.69
CA LEU A 70 -14.93 -9.54 -18.66
C LEU A 70 -16.19 -8.68 -18.45
N LEU A 71 -16.56 -7.89 -19.45
CA LEU A 71 -17.58 -6.85 -19.28
C LEU A 71 -19.00 -7.43 -19.13
N ARG A 72 -19.39 -8.37 -20.00
CA ARG A 72 -20.75 -8.93 -19.96
C ARG A 72 -20.95 -9.87 -18.79
N ARG A 73 -20.01 -10.82 -18.60
CA ARG A 73 -20.13 -11.85 -17.55
C ARG A 73 -19.98 -11.23 -16.16
N GLY A 74 -19.06 -10.27 -16.01
CA GLY A 74 -18.78 -9.58 -14.76
C GLY A 74 -19.58 -8.28 -14.56
N HIS A 75 -20.57 -7.97 -15.41
CA HIS A 75 -21.23 -6.66 -15.45
C HIS A 75 -21.71 -6.18 -14.08
N ASP A 76 -22.49 -7.00 -13.40
CA ASP A 76 -23.09 -6.61 -12.11
C ASP A 76 -22.03 -6.45 -11.02
N GLU A 77 -21.03 -7.34 -10.96
CA GLU A 77 -19.91 -7.27 -10.02
C GLU A 77 -19.05 -6.01 -10.26
N LEU A 78 -18.70 -5.76 -11.53
CA LEU A 78 -17.93 -4.57 -11.91
C LEU A 78 -18.69 -3.29 -11.60
N HIS A 79 -20.00 -3.27 -11.86
CA HIS A 79 -20.86 -2.14 -11.55
C HIS A 79 -20.93 -1.88 -10.04
N ASP A 80 -21.10 -2.91 -9.22
CA ASP A 80 -21.12 -2.79 -7.76
C ASP A 80 -19.78 -2.26 -7.21
N HIS A 81 -18.66 -2.75 -7.75
CA HIS A 81 -17.33 -2.22 -7.38
C HIS A 81 -17.15 -0.76 -7.78
N LEU A 82 -17.55 -0.37 -9.01
CA LEU A 82 -17.50 1.02 -9.45
C LEU A 82 -18.39 1.92 -8.60
N ALA A 83 -19.59 1.47 -8.26
CA ALA A 83 -20.49 2.20 -7.36
C ALA A 83 -19.89 2.37 -5.95
N TYR A 84 -19.24 1.32 -5.42
CA TYR A 84 -18.52 1.40 -4.15
C TYR A 84 -17.36 2.39 -4.19
N LEU A 85 -16.63 2.49 -5.30
CA LEU A 85 -15.48 3.38 -5.46
C LEU A 85 -15.85 4.78 -5.97
N HIS A 86 -17.12 5.00 -6.32
CA HIS A 86 -17.57 6.27 -6.88
C HIS A 86 -17.22 7.46 -5.98
N GLY A 87 -16.54 8.45 -6.55
CA GLY A 87 -16.12 9.66 -5.84
C GLY A 87 -15.05 9.46 -4.79
N ARG A 88 -14.36 8.30 -4.77
CA ARG A 88 -13.31 7.94 -3.81
C ARG A 88 -11.94 7.85 -4.46
N VAL A 89 -10.92 7.90 -3.63
CA VAL A 89 -9.50 7.74 -4.03
C VAL A 89 -8.75 6.97 -2.96
N GLU A 90 -7.64 6.37 -3.35
CA GLU A 90 -6.71 5.75 -2.43
C GLU A 90 -5.64 6.76 -1.98
N LEU A 91 -5.33 6.73 -0.68
CA LEU A 91 -4.26 7.49 -0.05
C LEU A 91 -3.36 6.51 0.72
N ASP A 92 -2.10 6.43 0.33
CA ASP A 92 -1.14 5.50 0.93
C ASP A 92 -0.30 6.17 2.00
N LEU A 93 -0.16 5.50 3.14
CA LEU A 93 0.67 5.95 4.24
C LEU A 93 1.63 4.84 4.68
N LYS A 94 2.93 5.20 4.70
CA LYS A 94 3.96 4.40 5.36
C LYS A 94 4.55 5.22 6.49
N VAL A 95 4.65 4.61 7.67
CA VAL A 95 5.29 5.25 8.82
C VAL A 95 6.44 4.37 9.31
N LEU A 96 7.59 4.99 9.53
CA LEU A 96 8.80 4.31 9.95
C LEU A 96 9.37 5.00 11.19
N TRP A 97 9.96 4.22 12.09
CA TRP A 97 10.80 4.77 13.14
C TRP A 97 12.11 5.34 12.61
N LYS A 98 12.57 6.40 13.21
CA LYS A 98 13.98 6.79 13.14
C LYS A 98 14.77 5.82 14.00
N ARG A 99 15.65 5.03 13.39
CA ARG A 99 16.32 3.88 14.02
C ARG A 99 17.02 4.25 15.34
N ASP A 100 17.76 5.37 15.35
CA ASP A 100 18.51 5.80 16.53
C ASP A 100 17.58 6.16 17.70
N ARG A 101 16.41 6.74 17.41
CA ARG A 101 15.40 7.08 18.40
C ARG A 101 14.73 5.85 18.98
N LEU A 102 14.36 4.90 18.12
CA LEU A 102 13.74 3.64 18.54
C LEU A 102 14.58 2.91 19.59
N PHE A 103 15.87 2.69 19.31
CA PHE A 103 16.74 1.98 20.24
C PHE A 103 16.97 2.76 21.54
N ALA A 104 17.09 4.09 21.48
CA ALA A 104 17.20 4.93 22.67
C ALA A 104 15.96 4.84 23.56
N GLU A 105 14.76 4.86 22.98
CA GLU A 105 13.49 4.71 23.68
C GLU A 105 13.37 3.32 24.34
N ILE A 106 13.63 2.24 23.58
CA ILE A 106 13.57 0.87 24.14
C ILE A 106 14.51 0.71 25.33
N VAL A 107 15.73 1.20 25.22
CA VAL A 107 16.69 1.11 26.33
C VAL A 107 16.29 1.99 27.52
N ALA A 108 15.64 3.14 27.28
CA ALA A 108 15.13 3.99 28.35
C ALA A 108 13.91 3.40 29.08
N GLU A 109 13.01 2.74 28.33
CA GLU A 109 11.76 2.17 28.82
C GLU A 109 11.94 0.76 29.45
N ARG A 110 13.00 0.02 29.05
CA ARG A 110 13.19 -1.40 29.43
C ARG A 110 14.49 -1.58 30.23
N ASP A 111 14.37 -1.60 31.55
CA ASP A 111 15.48 -1.80 32.47
C ASP A 111 16.21 -3.14 32.28
N ASP A 112 15.48 -4.20 31.92
CA ASP A 112 16.03 -5.52 31.63
C ASP A 112 16.95 -5.48 30.43
N ILE A 113 16.55 -4.84 29.34
CA ILE A 113 17.32 -4.65 28.12
C ILE A 113 18.56 -3.79 28.40
N ARG A 114 18.37 -2.68 29.13
CA ARG A 114 19.46 -1.76 29.51
C ARG A 114 20.55 -2.50 30.30
N ARG A 115 20.18 -3.25 31.35
CA ARG A 115 21.11 -4.00 32.19
C ARG A 115 21.84 -5.09 31.42
N LEU A 116 21.14 -5.79 30.51
CA LEU A 116 21.75 -6.84 29.72
C LEU A 116 22.71 -6.26 28.67
N ARG A 117 22.33 -5.17 27.99
CA ARG A 117 23.19 -4.44 27.07
C ARG A 117 24.49 -4.00 27.77
N ASP A 118 24.41 -3.36 28.93
CA ASP A 118 25.56 -2.85 29.67
C ASP A 118 26.48 -4.00 30.14
N ARG A 119 25.89 -5.15 30.51
CA ARG A 119 26.65 -6.34 30.87
C ARG A 119 27.44 -6.95 29.75
N VAL A 120 26.91 -6.92 28.52
CA VAL A 120 27.56 -7.53 27.34
C VAL A 120 28.45 -6.56 26.56
N ALA A 121 28.36 -5.26 26.82
CA ALA A 121 29.05 -4.21 26.06
C ALA A 121 30.59 -4.39 26.11
N ASP A 122 31.14 -4.65 27.29
CA ASP A 122 32.59 -4.71 27.53
C ASP A 122 33.13 -6.16 27.50
N ARG A 123 32.31 -7.15 27.16
CA ARG A 123 32.72 -8.59 27.13
C ARG A 123 33.09 -9.05 25.73
N PRO A 124 34.12 -9.91 25.60
CA PRO A 124 34.46 -10.56 24.34
C PRO A 124 33.27 -11.30 23.73
N PRO A 125 33.07 -11.30 22.40
CA PRO A 125 31.94 -11.92 21.73
C PRO A 125 31.67 -13.36 22.17
N ASP A 126 32.69 -14.20 22.26
CA ASP A 126 32.55 -15.63 22.59
C ASP A 126 32.08 -15.83 24.04
N SER A 127 32.50 -14.97 24.97
CA SER A 127 32.13 -15.08 26.39
C SER A 127 30.77 -14.56 26.75
N ALA A 128 30.12 -13.83 25.83
CA ALA A 128 28.77 -13.23 26.00
C ALA A 128 27.80 -13.70 24.92
N TYR A 129 28.07 -14.84 24.28
CA TYR A 129 27.28 -15.31 23.13
C TYR A 129 25.78 -15.49 23.46
N PHE A 130 25.47 -16.20 24.51
CA PHE A 130 24.08 -16.46 24.93
C PHE A 130 23.37 -15.17 25.37
N GLU A 131 24.06 -14.32 26.13
CA GLU A 131 23.48 -13.03 26.56
C GLU A 131 23.24 -12.09 25.40
N ARG A 132 24.03 -12.14 24.31
CA ARG A 132 23.80 -11.38 23.09
C ARG A 132 22.57 -11.88 22.32
N ILE A 133 22.37 -13.20 22.26
CA ILE A 133 21.14 -13.78 21.69
C ILE A 133 19.94 -13.33 22.51
N GLN A 134 19.99 -13.47 23.83
CA GLN A 134 18.89 -13.04 24.72
C GLN A 134 18.60 -11.53 24.58
N LEU A 135 19.63 -10.70 24.46
CA LEU A 135 19.45 -9.26 24.21
C LEU A 135 18.73 -9.01 22.89
N GLY A 136 19.10 -9.74 21.83
CA GLY A 136 18.42 -9.68 20.54
C GLY A 136 16.93 -10.06 20.63
N GLU A 137 16.63 -11.18 21.31
CA GLU A 137 15.25 -11.63 21.49
C GLU A 137 14.40 -10.65 22.29
N LEU A 138 14.92 -10.14 23.40
CA LEU A 138 14.23 -9.13 24.22
C LEU A 138 14.02 -7.81 23.44
N THR A 139 15.01 -7.39 22.68
CA THR A 139 14.90 -6.18 21.85
C THR A 139 13.84 -6.37 20.76
N ASN A 140 13.82 -7.52 20.07
CA ASN A 140 12.82 -7.82 19.06
C ASN A 140 11.40 -7.87 19.64
N ALA A 141 11.22 -8.48 20.82
CA ALA A 141 9.93 -8.49 21.50
C ALA A 141 9.47 -7.07 21.88
N ALA A 142 10.36 -6.25 22.44
CA ALA A 142 10.07 -4.85 22.78
C ALA A 142 9.74 -4.01 21.53
N MET A 143 10.42 -4.26 20.40
CA MET A 143 10.11 -3.63 19.12
C MET A 143 8.72 -4.01 18.62
N ALA A 144 8.32 -5.28 18.75
CA ALA A 144 6.99 -5.73 18.34
C ALA A 144 5.88 -5.07 19.17
N GLU A 145 6.00 -5.08 20.50
CA GLU A 145 5.06 -4.41 21.40
C GLU A 145 4.93 -2.91 21.09
N LYS A 146 6.07 -2.23 20.90
CA LYS A 146 6.09 -0.80 20.59
C LYS A 146 5.50 -0.49 19.21
N ARG A 147 5.72 -1.38 18.23
CA ARG A 147 5.13 -1.28 16.88
C ARG A 147 3.62 -1.27 16.95
N ASP A 148 3.04 -2.24 17.65
CA ASP A 148 1.59 -2.38 17.76
C ASP A 148 0.97 -1.15 18.43
N CYS A 149 1.60 -0.64 19.51
CA CYS A 149 1.16 0.58 20.19
C CYS A 149 1.25 1.83 19.31
N ASP A 150 2.38 2.03 18.62
CA ASP A 150 2.60 3.22 17.78
C ASP A 150 1.70 3.16 16.51
N ALA A 151 1.53 1.97 15.92
CA ALA A 151 0.64 1.78 14.77
C ALA A 151 -0.81 2.09 15.15
N GLU A 152 -1.31 1.50 16.24
CA GLU A 152 -2.68 1.69 16.68
C GLU A 152 -2.96 3.16 17.04
N ALA A 153 -2.01 3.86 17.66
CA ALA A 153 -2.15 5.28 17.97
C ALA A 153 -2.33 6.14 16.70
N ILE A 154 -1.61 5.82 15.62
CA ILE A 154 -1.71 6.52 14.33
C ILE A 154 -3.01 6.13 13.61
N LEU A 155 -3.29 4.83 13.48
CA LEU A 155 -4.44 4.32 12.74
C LEU A 155 -5.76 4.74 13.39
N ASN A 156 -5.86 4.82 14.72
CA ASN A 156 -7.07 5.28 15.41
C ASN A 156 -7.43 6.74 15.10
N VAL A 157 -6.45 7.58 14.77
CA VAL A 157 -6.69 8.97 14.36
C VAL A 157 -7.17 9.05 12.91
N LEU A 158 -6.67 8.17 12.02
CA LEU A 158 -6.91 8.24 10.58
C LEU A 158 -8.12 7.39 10.15
N ARG A 159 -8.35 6.23 10.77
CA ARG A 159 -9.46 5.31 10.45
C ARG A 159 -10.83 6.00 10.40
N PRO A 160 -11.21 6.91 11.32
CA PRO A 160 -12.50 7.61 11.23
C PRO A 160 -12.60 8.63 10.09
N CYS A 161 -11.48 8.96 9.44
CA CYS A 161 -11.42 9.91 8.33
C CYS A 161 -11.52 9.23 6.96
N ALA A 162 -11.47 7.90 6.91
CA ALA A 162 -11.58 7.07 5.72
C ALA A 162 -12.89 6.30 5.67
N VAL A 163 -13.28 5.88 4.48
CA VAL A 163 -14.42 4.98 4.25
C VAL A 163 -14.00 3.54 4.52
N ASP A 164 -12.76 3.19 4.12
CA ASP A 164 -12.19 1.86 4.30
C ASP A 164 -10.68 1.95 4.50
N LEU A 165 -10.08 0.88 5.04
CA LEU A 165 -8.67 0.76 5.37
C LEU A 165 -8.16 -0.64 4.99
N SER A 166 -7.09 -0.68 4.21
CA SER A 166 -6.35 -1.89 3.90
C SER A 166 -4.95 -1.81 4.52
N GLU A 167 -4.67 -2.70 5.46
CA GLU A 167 -3.34 -2.81 6.07
C GLU A 167 -2.46 -3.74 5.25
N ASN A 168 -1.33 -3.23 4.80
CA ASN A 168 -0.40 -3.92 3.93
C ASN A 168 0.77 -4.53 4.74
N ARG A 169 1.45 -5.52 4.14
CA ARG A 169 2.63 -6.14 4.75
C ARG A 169 3.71 -5.09 5.03
N LEU A 170 4.28 -5.14 6.23
CA LEU A 170 5.44 -4.34 6.60
C LEU A 170 6.68 -4.82 5.82
N LEU A 171 7.41 -3.88 5.23
CA LEU A 171 8.53 -4.18 4.33
C LEU A 171 9.90 -4.15 5.00
N THR A 172 10.00 -3.49 6.17
CA THR A 172 11.24 -3.35 6.93
C THR A 172 10.98 -3.44 8.43
N ASP A 173 12.01 -3.75 9.21
CA ASP A 173 11.93 -3.85 10.67
C ASP A 173 11.57 -2.52 11.35
N THR A 174 11.91 -1.39 10.72
CA THR A 174 11.59 -0.05 11.22
C THR A 174 10.23 0.46 10.78
N MET A 175 9.54 -0.23 9.87
CA MET A 175 8.20 0.16 9.43
C MET A 175 7.16 -0.25 10.45
N ILE A 176 6.28 0.70 10.82
CA ILE A 176 5.22 0.50 11.81
C ILE A 176 3.84 0.54 11.19
N VAL A 177 3.65 1.34 10.14
CA VAL A 177 2.41 1.37 9.35
C VAL A 177 2.77 1.23 7.88
N ASN A 178 2.02 0.42 7.16
CA ASN A 178 1.94 0.36 5.70
C ASN A 178 0.47 0.14 5.37
N ALA A 179 -0.23 1.20 5.05
CA ALA A 179 -1.68 1.18 4.94
C ALA A 179 -2.18 2.05 3.79
N SER A 180 -3.24 1.56 3.14
CA SER A 180 -3.98 2.27 2.11
C SER A 180 -5.35 2.65 2.66
N PHE A 181 -5.75 3.91 2.47
CA PHE A 181 -7.02 4.46 2.93
C PHE A 181 -7.90 4.80 1.74
N LEU A 182 -9.14 4.32 1.73
CA LEU A 182 -10.16 4.74 0.78
C LEU A 182 -10.87 5.98 1.35
N VAL A 183 -10.75 7.11 0.65
CA VAL A 183 -11.22 8.40 1.15
C VAL A 183 -12.10 9.09 0.10
N ASP A 184 -13.23 9.67 0.53
CA ASP A 184 -14.05 10.49 -0.34
C ASP A 184 -13.26 11.72 -0.84
N ARG A 185 -13.40 12.09 -2.11
CA ARG A 185 -12.63 13.19 -2.74
C ARG A 185 -12.79 14.53 -2.04
N ASP A 186 -13.94 14.80 -1.47
CA ASP A 186 -14.22 16.02 -0.69
C ASP A 186 -13.58 16.01 0.69
N ARG A 187 -13.16 14.83 1.19
CA ARG A 187 -12.50 14.64 2.49
C ARG A 187 -10.98 14.51 2.42
N ILE A 188 -10.38 14.61 1.24
CA ILE A 188 -8.91 14.53 1.08
C ILE A 188 -8.22 15.60 1.95
N ARG A 189 -8.65 16.88 1.85
CA ARG A 189 -8.03 17.98 2.62
C ARG A 189 -8.09 17.78 4.14
N PRO A 190 -9.22 17.40 4.74
CA PRO A 190 -9.27 17.01 6.15
C PRO A 190 -8.33 15.85 6.51
N PHE A 191 -8.22 14.84 5.63
CA PHE A 191 -7.32 13.71 5.84
C PHE A 191 -5.84 14.14 5.80
N ASP A 192 -5.44 14.93 4.79
CA ASP A 192 -4.09 15.51 4.65
C ASP A 192 -3.69 16.28 5.91
N ALA A 193 -4.59 17.11 6.42
CA ALA A 193 -4.34 17.89 7.64
C ALA A 193 -4.10 16.99 8.87
N ARG A 194 -4.78 15.84 8.96
CA ARG A 194 -4.54 14.87 10.03
C ARG A 194 -3.20 14.16 9.90
N VAL A 195 -2.83 13.75 8.69
CA VAL A 195 -1.51 13.14 8.44
C VAL A 195 -0.40 14.14 8.74
N GLN A 196 -0.54 15.39 8.31
CA GLN A 196 0.41 16.45 8.61
C GLN A 196 0.54 16.68 10.12
N GLN A 197 -0.56 16.80 10.84
CA GLN A 197 -0.57 16.97 12.30
C GLN A 197 0.15 15.83 13.02
N LEU A 198 -0.09 14.57 12.61
CA LEU A 198 0.62 13.42 13.16
C LEU A 198 2.12 13.47 12.82
N GLY A 199 2.48 13.87 11.60
CA GLY A 199 3.87 14.02 11.17
C GLY A 199 4.61 15.07 11.98
N GLU A 200 3.98 16.20 12.27
CA GLU A 200 4.55 17.27 13.12
C GLU A 200 4.68 16.82 14.59
N LEU A 201 3.65 16.17 15.13
CA LEU A 201 3.64 15.69 16.52
C LEU A 201 4.74 14.66 16.79
N HIS A 202 5.05 13.83 15.80
CA HIS A 202 6.02 12.73 15.94
C HIS A 202 7.32 12.97 15.15
N ALA A 203 7.58 14.22 14.71
CA ALA A 203 8.68 14.54 13.83
C ALA A 203 10.08 14.18 14.36
N ASP A 204 10.26 14.10 15.67
CA ASP A 204 11.53 13.73 16.31
C ASP A 204 11.82 12.22 16.24
N ARG A 205 10.79 11.36 16.17
CA ARG A 205 10.90 9.89 16.26
C ARG A 205 10.43 9.12 15.04
N LEU A 206 9.47 9.66 14.25
CA LEU A 206 8.86 8.98 13.12
C LEU A 206 9.14 9.69 11.79
N ILE A 207 9.05 8.92 10.70
CA ILE A 207 9.09 9.37 9.31
C ILE A 207 7.78 8.97 8.67
N PHE A 208 7.02 9.94 8.17
CA PHE A 208 5.80 9.72 7.43
C PHE A 208 6.10 9.83 5.93
N GLN A 209 5.71 8.81 5.17
CA GLN A 209 5.73 8.79 3.71
C GLN A 209 4.28 8.65 3.25
N TYR A 210 3.76 9.70 2.66
CA TYR A 210 2.37 9.82 2.27
C TYR A 210 2.26 10.11 0.80
N VAL A 211 1.43 9.35 0.08
CA VAL A 211 1.26 9.44 -1.37
C VAL A 211 -0.23 9.36 -1.72
N GLY A 212 -0.64 10.15 -2.66
CA GLY A 212 -2.00 10.17 -3.22
C GLY A 212 -2.36 11.53 -3.82
N PRO A 213 -3.54 11.66 -4.43
CA PRO A 213 -4.52 10.59 -4.64
C PRO A 213 -4.08 9.58 -5.69
N LEU A 214 -4.34 8.31 -5.41
CA LEU A 214 -4.05 7.16 -6.28
C LEU A 214 -5.35 6.50 -6.75
N PRO A 215 -5.32 5.75 -7.87
CA PRO A 215 -6.36 4.78 -8.19
C PRO A 215 -6.49 3.74 -7.07
N PRO A 216 -7.70 3.21 -6.81
CA PRO A 216 -7.98 2.39 -5.62
C PRO A 216 -7.49 0.94 -5.76
N TYR A 217 -6.18 0.75 -5.99
CA TYR A 217 -5.55 -0.56 -6.19
C TYR A 217 -5.78 -1.54 -5.04
N SER A 218 -5.71 -1.04 -3.81
CA SER A 218 -5.84 -1.87 -2.59
C SER A 218 -7.28 -2.25 -2.26
N PHE A 219 -8.26 -1.67 -2.95
CA PHE A 219 -9.70 -1.85 -2.70
C PHE A 219 -10.43 -2.53 -3.86
N VAL A 220 -9.69 -2.94 -4.89
CA VAL A 220 -10.22 -3.70 -6.03
C VAL A 220 -9.77 -5.14 -5.92
N ASN A 221 -10.72 -6.07 -5.91
CA ASN A 221 -10.45 -7.51 -5.89
C ASN A 221 -11.26 -8.21 -7.01
N VAL A 222 -11.10 -7.71 -8.23
CA VAL A 222 -11.73 -8.32 -9.41
C VAL A 222 -10.83 -9.39 -9.98
N ASN A 223 -11.26 -10.65 -9.92
CA ASN A 223 -10.57 -11.77 -10.53
C ASN A 223 -11.08 -11.99 -11.95
N VAL A 224 -10.23 -11.67 -12.92
CA VAL A 224 -10.52 -11.94 -14.34
C VAL A 224 -10.15 -13.38 -14.66
N SER A 225 -11.15 -14.24 -14.94
CA SER A 225 -10.93 -15.60 -15.43
C SER A 225 -11.29 -15.67 -16.90
N TRP A 226 -10.32 -16.09 -17.72
CA TRP A 226 -10.50 -16.32 -19.16
C TRP A 226 -10.96 -17.75 -19.47
N GLU A 227 -11.07 -18.61 -18.46
CA GLU A 227 -11.56 -19.99 -18.64
C GLU A 227 -13.07 -20.02 -18.88
N ASP A 228 -13.52 -21.01 -19.67
CA ASP A 228 -14.93 -21.18 -20.09
C ASP A 228 -15.83 -21.70 -18.94
#